data_e165816124cb5e65215a96730feb6de5
#
_entry.id   e165816124cb5e65215a96730feb6de5
#
_cell.length_a   1.000
_cell.length_b   1.000
_cell.length_c   1.000
_cell.angle_alpha   90.00
_cell.angle_beta   90.00
_cell.angle_gamma   90.00
#
_symmetry.space_group_name_H-M   'P 1'
#
loop_
_entity.id
_entity.type
_entity.pdbx_description
1 polymer ?
#
loop_
_entity_poly.entity_id
_entity_poly.type
_entity_poly.pdbx_seq_one_letter_code
_entity_poly.pdbx_strand_id
1 'polypeptide(L)'
;MPQITRLAYELRKEGCPLPDGILNRAQLLDALCKGALQTDLYKNKNINSHAASAEQFGSDVSDGDEKAIDLTDSTVSVVQHTEKLRLEQVSYTYGAGTAYEKHALKNINLSVYDGDFIGIIGHTGSGKSTLIQLFNGLLKTKTGKIYFEGQDISAADFSMHELRGRVGMVFQYPEYQLFETTVLKDAAFGPKNQGLDEAAAMEKAKTALRQVKLDENCWEMSPFELSGGQKRRAAIAGVIAMEPEVLILDEPTAGMDPQGRDELFRLIRELHDDLHMTVLLVSHSMEDVADYVDRIIVMKQGEIMLDGMPSEVFTHVRDLEEASLAVPQVTYLLTELQERGYPVNGSVTTLEEAKKEILKLC
;
A
#
# COMPACT_ATOMS: atom_id res chain seq x y z
N MET A 1 13.06 3.62 14.57
CA MET A 1 12.61 4.75 15.43
C MET A 1 11.13 4.93 15.19
N PRO A 2 10.26 5.10 16.21
CA PRO A 2 8.83 5.36 16.01
C PRO A 2 8.60 6.61 15.16
N GLN A 3 7.50 6.63 14.38
CA GLN A 3 7.20 7.70 13.41
C GLN A 3 7.21 9.10 14.06
N ILE A 4 6.58 9.23 15.22
CA ILE A 4 6.54 10.52 15.97
C ILE A 4 7.92 10.96 16.45
N THR A 5 8.75 10.05 16.93
CA THR A 5 10.11 10.38 17.37
C THR A 5 10.98 10.85 16.20
N ARG A 6 10.80 10.21 15.03
CA ARG A 6 11.47 10.60 13.77
C ARG A 6 10.99 11.97 13.31
N LEU A 7 9.68 12.24 13.34
CA LEU A 7 9.11 13.53 13.00
C LEU A 7 9.67 14.65 13.92
N ALA A 8 9.69 14.43 15.24
CA ALA A 8 10.24 15.40 16.19
C ALA A 8 11.73 15.69 15.95
N TYR A 9 12.51 14.65 15.59
CA TYR A 9 13.92 14.80 15.22
C TYR A 9 14.10 15.66 13.96
N GLU A 10 13.34 15.34 12.89
CA GLU A 10 13.39 16.08 11.63
C GLU A 10 12.95 17.55 11.80
N LEU A 11 11.88 17.81 12.56
CA LEU A 11 11.43 19.17 12.84
C LEU A 11 12.49 19.99 13.58
N ARG A 12 13.19 19.40 14.56
CA ARG A 12 14.31 20.08 15.26
C ARG A 12 15.47 20.40 14.32
N LYS A 13 15.80 19.49 13.43
CA LYS A 13 16.85 19.68 12.43
C LYS A 13 16.57 20.87 11.52
N GLU A 14 15.29 21.15 11.24
CA GLU A 14 14.84 22.30 10.47
C GLU A 14 14.65 23.57 11.32
N GLY A 15 15.01 23.52 12.61
CA GLY A 15 14.99 24.69 13.50
C GLY A 15 13.74 24.90 14.34
N CYS A 16 12.76 23.97 14.28
CA CYS A 16 11.59 24.04 15.16
C CYS A 16 12.00 23.84 16.63
N PRO A 17 11.61 24.73 17.57
CA PRO A 17 12.08 24.70 18.95
C PRO A 17 11.40 23.61 19.78
N LEU A 18 11.77 22.37 19.56
CA LEU A 18 11.23 21.19 20.25
C LEU A 18 12.25 20.65 21.28
N PRO A 19 11.79 20.20 22.46
CA PRO A 19 12.67 19.58 23.46
C PRO A 19 13.22 18.24 22.98
N ASP A 20 14.30 17.79 23.59
CA ASP A 20 14.84 16.46 23.41
C ASP A 20 13.94 15.40 24.07
N GLY A 21 14.03 14.14 23.58
CA GLY A 21 13.40 13.00 24.23
C GLY A 21 11.91 12.82 23.98
N ILE A 22 11.37 13.42 22.92
CA ILE A 22 9.97 13.16 22.50
C ILE A 22 9.86 11.73 21.98
N LEU A 23 9.02 10.91 22.64
CA LEU A 23 8.86 9.49 22.37
C LEU A 23 7.47 9.13 21.87
N ASN A 24 6.46 10.00 22.07
CA ASN A 24 5.09 9.71 21.69
C ASN A 24 4.33 10.96 21.22
N ARG A 25 3.14 10.72 20.64
CA ARG A 25 2.27 11.74 20.05
C ARG A 25 1.88 12.85 21.07
N ALA A 26 1.49 12.46 22.28
CA ALA A 26 1.05 13.40 23.29
C ALA A 26 2.17 14.38 23.71
N GLN A 27 3.40 13.89 23.82
CA GLN A 27 4.56 14.74 24.13
C GLN A 27 4.88 15.70 22.98
N LEU A 28 4.81 15.23 21.71
CA LEU A 28 5.05 16.10 20.56
C LEU A 28 3.97 17.18 20.45
N LEU A 29 2.71 16.79 20.58
CA LEU A 29 1.58 17.73 20.55
C LEU A 29 1.70 18.79 21.64
N ASP A 30 2.01 18.40 22.88
CA ASP A 30 2.19 19.32 24.00
C ASP A 30 3.37 20.28 23.77
N ALA A 31 4.49 19.79 23.24
CA ALA A 31 5.65 20.58 22.89
C ALA A 31 5.36 21.59 21.76
N LEU A 32 4.65 21.18 20.72
CA LEU A 32 4.21 22.05 19.64
C LEU A 32 3.29 23.15 20.17
N CYS A 33 2.26 22.80 20.93
CA CYS A 33 1.30 23.77 21.45
C CYS A 33 1.89 24.73 22.49
N LYS A 34 2.88 24.32 23.28
CA LYS A 34 3.48 25.14 24.34
C LYS A 34 4.69 25.97 23.89
N GLY A 35 5.45 25.46 22.94
CA GLY A 35 6.74 26.04 22.57
C GLY A 35 6.82 26.59 21.16
N ALA A 36 6.58 25.72 20.20
CA ALA A 36 6.83 26.01 18.79
C ALA A 36 5.70 26.83 18.12
N LEU A 37 4.45 26.68 18.58
CA LEU A 37 3.27 27.28 17.96
C LEU A 37 2.69 28.45 18.80
N GLN A 38 3.41 28.93 19.81
CA GLN A 38 3.01 30.10 20.64
C GLN A 38 3.20 31.43 19.88
N THR A 39 2.53 31.61 18.80
CA THR A 39 2.28 32.98 18.31
C THR A 39 0.82 33.28 18.59
N ASP A 40 0.61 34.38 19.39
CA ASP A 40 -0.71 34.93 19.75
C ASP A 40 -1.60 35.28 18.55
N LEU A 41 -1.12 35.08 17.33
CA LEU A 41 -1.81 35.34 16.07
C LEU A 41 -3.00 34.40 15.80
N TYR A 42 -3.03 33.21 16.41
CA TYR A 42 -4.11 32.23 16.13
C TYR A 42 -5.22 32.23 17.17
N LYS A 43 -4.97 32.77 18.39
CA LYS A 43 -5.99 32.88 19.45
C LYS A 43 -7.05 33.94 19.18
N ASN A 44 -6.75 34.97 18.38
CA ASN A 44 -7.64 36.13 18.18
C ASN A 44 -8.52 36.07 16.91
N LYS A 45 -8.36 35.09 16.01
CA LYS A 45 -9.22 34.98 14.82
C LYS A 45 -10.49 34.20 15.04
N ASN A 46 -10.57 33.32 16.04
CA ASN A 46 -11.73 32.41 16.21
C ASN A 46 -12.81 32.97 17.16
N ILE A 47 -12.67 34.14 17.78
CA ILE A 47 -13.73 34.71 18.62
C ILE A 47 -14.72 35.55 17.78
N ASN A 48 -14.33 36.01 16.58
CA ASN A 48 -15.15 36.94 15.78
C ASN A 48 -15.84 36.29 14.53
N SER A 49 -15.68 35.01 14.28
CA SER A 49 -16.31 34.35 13.09
C SER A 49 -17.63 33.64 13.37
N HIS A 50 -18.08 33.55 14.64
CA HIS A 50 -19.38 32.96 14.98
C HIS A 50 -20.53 33.94 15.21
N ALA A 51 -20.29 35.26 14.99
CA ALA A 51 -21.32 36.28 15.23
C ALA A 51 -21.82 37.03 13.99
N ALA A 52 -21.42 36.61 12.77
CA ALA A 52 -21.81 37.33 11.55
C ALA A 52 -22.16 36.40 10.39
N SER A 53 -23.18 35.59 10.55
CA SER A 53 -23.86 34.95 9.42
C SER A 53 -25.28 34.49 9.75
N ALA A 54 -26.10 35.47 10.15
CA ALA A 54 -27.55 35.35 10.10
C ALA A 54 -28.05 36.76 9.74
N GLU A 55 -28.14 37.06 8.45
CA GLU A 55 -29.16 37.94 7.86
C GLU A 55 -28.80 38.27 6.40
N GLN A 56 -29.82 38.15 5.57
CA GLN A 56 -29.98 38.68 4.19
C GLN A 56 -29.65 37.74 3.02
N PHE A 57 -30.64 36.92 2.70
CA PHE A 57 -30.97 36.60 1.30
C PHE A 57 -32.06 37.56 0.82
N GLY A 58 -31.67 38.45 -0.07
CA GLY A 58 -32.57 39.30 -0.83
C GLY A 58 -32.31 39.08 -2.33
N SER A 59 -33.38 38.77 -3.01
CA SER A 59 -33.50 38.54 -4.45
C SER A 59 -33.00 39.69 -5.29
N ASP A 60 -32.30 39.40 -6.40
CA ASP A 60 -32.51 40.07 -7.67
C ASP A 60 -32.01 39.20 -8.84
N VAL A 61 -32.95 38.91 -9.74
CA VAL A 61 -32.76 38.28 -11.04
C VAL A 61 -32.59 39.40 -12.06
N SER A 62 -31.54 39.41 -12.84
CA SER A 62 -31.53 40.13 -14.15
C SER A 62 -30.66 39.41 -15.16
N ASP A 63 -31.28 39.22 -16.32
CA ASP A 63 -30.76 38.68 -17.57
C ASP A 63 -29.46 39.31 -18.08
N GLY A 64 -28.70 38.53 -18.82
CA GLY A 64 -27.80 39.07 -19.84
C GLY A 64 -26.58 38.21 -20.20
N ASP A 65 -26.66 37.67 -21.42
CA ASP A 65 -25.57 37.31 -22.32
C ASP A 65 -24.86 35.95 -22.19
N GLU A 66 -25.41 35.02 -22.97
CA GLU A 66 -24.68 33.88 -23.53
C GLU A 66 -23.47 34.33 -24.35
N LYS A 67 -22.27 34.07 -23.91
CA LYS A 67 -21.09 33.93 -24.77
C LYS A 67 -20.61 32.48 -24.67
N ALA A 68 -20.86 31.74 -25.75
CA ALA A 68 -20.28 30.44 -26.02
C ALA A 68 -18.74 30.57 -26.00
N ILE A 69 -18.11 29.92 -25.04
CA ILE A 69 -16.67 29.67 -25.03
C ILE A 69 -16.46 28.34 -25.71
N ASP A 70 -15.83 28.39 -26.86
CA ASP A 70 -15.37 27.29 -27.69
C ASP A 70 -14.27 26.54 -26.91
N LEU A 71 -14.61 25.36 -26.33
CA LEU A 71 -13.69 24.46 -25.62
C LEU A 71 -13.26 23.33 -26.57
N THR A 72 -12.61 23.68 -27.65
CA THR A 72 -11.81 22.73 -28.44
C THR A 72 -10.35 23.09 -28.25
N ASP A 73 -9.69 22.39 -27.38
CA ASP A 73 -8.34 21.86 -27.40
C ASP A 73 -7.78 21.71 -25.97
N SER A 74 -8.13 20.62 -25.32
CA SER A 74 -7.28 20.04 -24.31
C SER A 74 -7.41 18.52 -24.48
N THR A 75 -6.48 17.96 -25.25
CA THR A 75 -6.17 16.53 -25.25
C THR A 75 -5.67 16.15 -23.87
N VAL A 76 -6.59 15.96 -22.93
CA VAL A 76 -6.35 15.13 -21.77
C VAL A 76 -6.17 13.73 -22.34
N SER A 77 -4.93 13.27 -22.42
CA SER A 77 -4.63 11.87 -22.67
C SER A 77 -5.30 11.08 -21.54
N VAL A 78 -6.46 10.53 -21.83
CA VAL A 78 -7.11 9.52 -20.98
C VAL A 78 -6.13 8.35 -20.98
N VAL A 79 -5.33 8.23 -19.94
CA VAL A 79 -4.57 7.03 -19.68
C VAL A 79 -5.62 5.93 -19.53
N GLN A 80 -5.79 5.11 -20.56
CA GLN A 80 -6.66 3.94 -20.49
C GLN A 80 -5.98 2.97 -19.54
N HIS A 81 -6.37 3.00 -18.26
CA HIS A 81 -5.99 1.98 -17.30
C HIS A 81 -6.59 0.65 -17.75
N THR A 82 -5.75 -0.22 -18.29
CA THR A 82 -6.16 -1.57 -18.69
C THR A 82 -6.44 -2.39 -17.44
N GLU A 83 -7.64 -2.98 -17.35
CA GLU A 83 -8.00 -3.84 -16.23
C GLU A 83 -7.17 -5.13 -16.28
N LYS A 84 -6.41 -5.40 -15.24
CA LYS A 84 -5.52 -6.56 -15.14
C LYS A 84 -6.20 -7.72 -14.41
N LEU A 85 -6.82 -7.46 -13.28
CA LEU A 85 -7.56 -8.46 -12.49
C LEU A 85 -8.92 -7.90 -12.10
N ARG A 86 -9.97 -8.73 -12.17
CA ARG A 86 -11.31 -8.34 -11.73
C ARG A 86 -12.01 -9.48 -11.01
N LEU A 87 -12.62 -9.16 -9.88
CA LEU A 87 -13.51 -10.03 -9.13
C LEU A 87 -14.94 -9.54 -9.26
N GLU A 88 -15.87 -10.42 -9.59
CA GLU A 88 -17.31 -10.16 -9.66
C GLU A 88 -18.05 -11.06 -8.69
N GLN A 89 -18.66 -10.46 -7.67
CA GLN A 89 -19.50 -11.12 -6.66
C GLN A 89 -18.85 -12.37 -6.05
N VAL A 90 -17.54 -12.32 -5.84
CA VAL A 90 -16.75 -13.44 -5.36
C VAL A 90 -17.00 -13.67 -3.86
N SER A 91 -17.40 -14.89 -3.51
CA SER A 91 -17.49 -15.36 -2.13
C SER A 91 -16.70 -16.63 -1.95
N TYR A 92 -16.07 -16.78 -0.78
CA TYR A 92 -15.28 -17.97 -0.48
C TYR A 92 -15.52 -18.46 0.94
N THR A 93 -15.78 -19.77 1.06
CA THR A 93 -16.07 -20.44 2.32
C THR A 93 -15.16 -21.64 2.49
N TYR A 94 -14.35 -21.65 3.56
CA TYR A 94 -13.60 -22.84 3.95
C TYR A 94 -14.52 -23.86 4.59
N GLY A 95 -14.27 -25.15 4.34
CA GLY A 95 -15.00 -26.24 4.96
C GLY A 95 -16.52 -26.21 4.74
N ALA A 96 -16.99 -25.72 3.59
CA ALA A 96 -18.40 -25.61 3.29
C ALA A 96 -19.13 -26.94 3.50
N GLY A 97 -20.26 -26.91 4.26
CA GLY A 97 -21.05 -28.08 4.63
C GLY A 97 -20.46 -28.93 5.75
N THR A 98 -19.42 -28.47 6.43
CA THR A 98 -18.82 -29.13 7.61
C THR A 98 -19.03 -28.31 8.89
N ALA A 99 -18.76 -28.91 10.07
CA ALA A 99 -18.79 -28.22 11.35
C ALA A 99 -17.74 -27.10 11.48
N TYR A 100 -16.77 -27.03 10.57
CA TYR A 100 -15.70 -26.05 10.51
C TYR A 100 -15.91 -25.01 9.41
N GLU A 101 -17.14 -24.82 8.98
CA GLU A 101 -17.48 -23.83 7.94
C GLU A 101 -17.11 -22.42 8.39
N LYS A 102 -16.35 -21.70 7.53
CA LYS A 102 -15.92 -20.33 7.77
C LYS A 102 -16.03 -19.53 6.48
N HIS A 103 -16.91 -18.52 6.48
CA HIS A 103 -17.00 -17.55 5.38
C HIS A 103 -15.80 -16.60 5.45
N ALA A 104 -14.90 -16.71 4.50
CA ALA A 104 -13.69 -15.91 4.45
C ALA A 104 -13.85 -14.67 3.58
N LEU A 105 -14.62 -14.77 2.48
CA LEU A 105 -14.96 -13.65 1.61
C LEU A 105 -16.45 -13.66 1.30
N LYS A 106 -17.04 -12.45 1.17
CA LYS A 106 -18.46 -12.23 0.95
C LYS A 106 -18.67 -11.18 -0.12
N ASN A 107 -19.20 -11.59 -1.27
CA ASN A 107 -19.61 -10.71 -2.35
C ASN A 107 -18.54 -9.65 -2.76
N ILE A 108 -17.29 -10.06 -2.90
CA ILE A 108 -16.20 -9.18 -3.29
C ILE A 108 -16.37 -8.75 -4.74
N ASN A 109 -16.37 -7.45 -4.97
CA ASN A 109 -16.26 -6.81 -6.28
C ASN A 109 -15.03 -5.90 -6.23
N LEU A 110 -14.06 -6.13 -7.13
CA LEU A 110 -12.79 -5.43 -7.12
C LEU A 110 -12.17 -5.45 -8.51
N SER A 111 -11.70 -4.30 -8.99
CA SER A 111 -10.86 -4.19 -10.19
C SER A 111 -9.48 -3.70 -9.81
N VAL A 112 -8.47 -4.34 -10.38
CA VAL A 112 -7.05 -3.99 -10.28
C VAL A 112 -6.58 -3.65 -11.68
N TYR A 113 -5.97 -2.48 -11.84
CA TYR A 113 -5.51 -1.99 -13.13
C TYR A 113 -4.01 -2.17 -13.31
N ASP A 114 -3.58 -2.14 -14.56
CA ASP A 114 -2.17 -2.23 -14.92
C ASP A 114 -1.39 -1.05 -14.33
N GLY A 115 -0.28 -1.34 -13.65
CA GLY A 115 0.52 -0.34 -12.97
C GLY A 115 -0.04 0.14 -11.62
N ASP A 116 -1.12 -0.46 -11.07
CA ASP A 116 -1.58 -0.14 -9.71
C ASP A 116 -0.54 -0.58 -8.66
N PHE A 117 -0.30 0.24 -7.63
CA PHE A 117 0.34 -0.18 -6.40
C PHE A 117 -0.66 -0.13 -5.24
N ILE A 118 -1.24 -1.28 -4.92
CA ILE A 118 -2.35 -1.40 -3.97
C ILE A 118 -1.89 -1.99 -2.64
N GLY A 119 -2.24 -1.31 -1.54
CA GLY A 119 -2.14 -1.85 -0.18
C GLY A 119 -3.44 -2.51 0.24
N ILE A 120 -3.39 -3.77 0.67
CA ILE A 120 -4.53 -4.50 1.23
C ILE A 120 -4.35 -4.58 2.73
N ILE A 121 -5.20 -3.89 3.50
CA ILE A 121 -5.14 -3.83 4.96
C ILE A 121 -6.41 -4.41 5.59
N GLY A 122 -6.31 -4.76 6.86
CA GLY A 122 -7.42 -5.34 7.62
C GLY A 122 -6.89 -6.16 8.80
N HIS A 123 -7.71 -6.38 9.83
CA HIS A 123 -7.31 -7.20 10.97
C HIS A 123 -7.04 -8.67 10.56
N THR A 124 -6.39 -9.43 11.45
CA THR A 124 -6.19 -10.87 11.23
C THR A 124 -7.53 -11.59 11.06
N GLY A 125 -7.65 -12.38 9.98
CA GLY A 125 -8.89 -13.09 9.65
C GLY A 125 -9.93 -12.26 8.88
N SER A 126 -9.62 -11.04 8.43
CA SER A 126 -10.53 -10.23 7.60
C SER A 126 -10.69 -10.75 6.16
N GLY A 127 -9.86 -11.72 5.71
CA GLY A 127 -9.96 -12.32 4.38
C GLY A 127 -8.82 -11.98 3.42
N LYS A 128 -7.84 -11.14 3.80
CA LYS A 128 -6.73 -10.68 2.93
C LYS A 128 -5.99 -11.83 2.25
N SER A 129 -5.44 -12.77 3.01
CA SER A 129 -4.68 -13.90 2.43
C SER A 129 -5.54 -14.80 1.56
N THR A 130 -6.85 -14.92 1.85
CA THR A 130 -7.79 -15.63 0.97
C THR A 130 -7.98 -14.89 -0.36
N LEU A 131 -8.11 -13.56 -0.30
CA LEU A 131 -8.27 -12.70 -1.48
C LEU A 131 -7.07 -12.82 -2.43
N ILE A 132 -5.85 -12.66 -1.90
CA ILE A 132 -4.64 -12.72 -2.74
C ILE A 132 -4.38 -14.12 -3.32
N GLN A 133 -4.72 -15.20 -2.60
CA GLN A 133 -4.63 -16.57 -3.10
C GLN A 133 -5.64 -16.87 -4.21
N LEU A 134 -6.75 -16.18 -4.26
CA LEU A 134 -7.70 -16.28 -5.37
C LEU A 134 -7.14 -15.60 -6.64
N PHE A 135 -6.44 -14.49 -6.53
CA PHE A 135 -5.82 -13.81 -7.68
C PHE A 135 -4.77 -14.67 -8.39
N ASN A 136 -3.97 -15.41 -7.62
CA ASN A 136 -2.96 -16.33 -8.17
C ASN A 136 -3.52 -17.71 -8.54
N GLY A 137 -4.83 -17.95 -8.30
CA GLY A 137 -5.48 -19.24 -8.57
C GLY A 137 -5.00 -20.39 -7.67
N LEU A 138 -4.40 -20.11 -6.51
CA LEU A 138 -4.11 -21.12 -5.48
C LEU A 138 -5.40 -21.60 -4.83
N LEU A 139 -6.38 -20.72 -4.66
CA LEU A 139 -7.74 -21.06 -4.28
C LEU A 139 -8.68 -20.93 -5.47
N LYS A 140 -9.70 -21.76 -5.51
CA LYS A 140 -10.76 -21.69 -6.52
C LYS A 140 -12.07 -21.35 -5.85
N THR A 141 -12.71 -20.28 -6.29
CA THR A 141 -14.06 -19.95 -5.82
C THR A 141 -15.11 -20.80 -6.51
N LYS A 142 -16.24 -21.00 -5.82
CA LYS A 142 -17.46 -21.62 -6.41
C LYS A 142 -18.56 -20.58 -6.64
N THR A 143 -18.37 -19.36 -6.15
CA THR A 143 -19.34 -18.27 -6.21
C THR A 143 -18.68 -17.01 -6.74
N GLY A 144 -19.29 -16.42 -7.74
CA GLY A 144 -18.72 -15.29 -8.46
C GLY A 144 -17.71 -15.71 -9.52
N LYS A 145 -17.05 -14.74 -10.12
CA LYS A 145 -16.07 -14.92 -11.19
C LYS A 145 -14.84 -14.09 -10.95
N ILE A 146 -13.71 -14.61 -11.40
CA ILE A 146 -12.42 -13.93 -11.38
C ILE A 146 -11.92 -13.87 -12.82
N TYR A 147 -11.51 -12.68 -13.23
CA TYR A 147 -10.99 -12.45 -14.58
C TYR A 147 -9.54 -11.96 -14.48
N PHE A 148 -8.73 -12.46 -15.40
CA PHE A 148 -7.41 -11.96 -15.69
C PHE A 148 -7.39 -11.47 -17.15
N GLU A 149 -7.15 -10.18 -17.37
CA GLU A 149 -7.24 -9.51 -18.68
C GLU A 149 -8.55 -9.83 -19.43
N GLY A 150 -9.66 -9.80 -18.70
CA GLY A 150 -10.99 -10.07 -19.24
C GLY A 150 -11.34 -11.55 -19.47
N GLN A 151 -10.41 -12.47 -19.26
CA GLN A 151 -10.65 -13.92 -19.37
C GLN A 151 -11.02 -14.52 -18.01
N ASP A 152 -12.11 -15.29 -17.96
CA ASP A 152 -12.53 -16.01 -16.76
C ASP A 152 -11.51 -17.11 -16.41
N ILE A 153 -10.81 -16.99 -15.29
CA ILE A 153 -9.78 -17.96 -14.87
C ILE A 153 -10.34 -19.34 -14.52
N SER A 154 -11.67 -19.48 -14.39
CA SER A 154 -12.35 -20.76 -14.17
C SER A 154 -12.76 -21.46 -15.46
N ALA A 155 -12.58 -20.82 -16.62
CA ALA A 155 -12.90 -21.43 -17.92
C ALA A 155 -12.04 -22.66 -18.19
N ALA A 156 -12.62 -23.65 -18.89
CA ALA A 156 -11.95 -24.94 -19.11
C ALA A 156 -10.69 -24.82 -19.98
N ASP A 157 -10.62 -23.82 -20.84
CA ASP A 157 -9.50 -23.50 -21.74
C ASP A 157 -8.49 -22.52 -21.15
N PHE A 158 -8.73 -22.02 -19.93
CA PHE A 158 -7.81 -21.07 -19.26
C PHE A 158 -6.59 -21.79 -18.67
N SER A 159 -5.41 -21.27 -18.97
CA SER A 159 -4.13 -21.83 -18.49
C SER A 159 -3.76 -21.31 -17.10
N MET A 160 -4.00 -22.11 -16.07
CA MET A 160 -3.55 -21.81 -14.70
C MET A 160 -2.02 -21.79 -14.56
N HIS A 161 -1.28 -22.46 -15.45
CA HIS A 161 0.17 -22.44 -15.47
C HIS A 161 0.67 -21.07 -15.95
N GLU A 162 0.07 -20.55 -17.01
CA GLU A 162 0.35 -19.22 -17.54
C GLU A 162 0.00 -18.12 -16.52
N LEU A 163 -1.17 -18.19 -15.88
CA LEU A 163 -1.57 -17.25 -14.83
C LEU A 163 -0.50 -17.14 -13.73
N ARG A 164 0.00 -18.28 -13.23
CA ARG A 164 0.99 -18.29 -12.16
C ARG A 164 2.37 -17.80 -12.59
N GLY A 165 2.66 -17.83 -13.86
CA GLY A 165 3.86 -17.19 -14.44
C GLY A 165 3.74 -15.67 -14.51
N ARG A 166 2.52 -15.16 -14.77
CA ARG A 166 2.22 -13.72 -14.92
C ARG A 166 1.78 -13.05 -13.62
N VAL A 167 1.22 -13.82 -12.66
CA VAL A 167 0.83 -13.36 -11.32
C VAL A 167 1.73 -14.02 -10.30
N GLY A 168 2.87 -13.41 -10.03
CA GLY A 168 3.86 -13.86 -9.06
C GLY A 168 3.39 -13.61 -7.63
N MET A 169 3.71 -14.52 -6.70
CA MET A 169 3.34 -14.38 -5.29
C MET A 169 4.52 -14.68 -4.38
N VAL A 170 4.79 -13.74 -3.48
CA VAL A 170 5.77 -13.86 -2.39
C VAL A 170 4.97 -14.02 -1.09
N PHE A 171 5.11 -15.16 -0.43
CA PHE A 171 4.39 -15.45 0.81
C PHE A 171 5.07 -14.82 2.03
N GLN A 172 4.37 -14.79 3.15
CA GLN A 172 4.92 -14.42 4.44
C GLN A 172 6.13 -15.31 4.79
N TYR A 173 7.23 -14.70 5.26
CA TYR A 173 8.52 -15.37 5.48
C TYR A 173 9.08 -16.09 4.22
N PRO A 174 9.30 -15.34 3.12
CA PRO A 174 9.68 -15.94 1.84
C PRO A 174 11.03 -16.66 1.89
N GLU A 175 11.87 -16.38 2.88
CA GLU A 175 13.14 -17.08 3.15
C GLU A 175 12.98 -18.57 3.41
N TYR A 176 11.81 -19.05 3.81
CA TYR A 176 11.55 -20.49 4.00
C TYR A 176 11.22 -21.21 2.69
N GLN A 177 11.09 -20.49 1.59
CA GLN A 177 10.81 -21.05 0.26
C GLN A 177 12.10 -21.44 -0.49
N LEU A 178 13.26 -21.01 0.01
CA LEU A 178 14.56 -21.30 -0.61
C LEU A 178 14.97 -22.74 -0.29
N PHE A 179 15.27 -23.55 -1.33
CA PHE A 179 15.55 -24.99 -1.18
C PHE A 179 16.68 -25.51 -2.08
N GLU A 180 17.13 -24.74 -3.08
CA GLU A 180 18.15 -25.15 -4.01
C GLU A 180 19.58 -25.10 -3.40
N THR A 181 20.53 -25.68 -4.09
CA THR A 181 21.93 -25.75 -3.62
C THR A 181 22.63 -24.41 -3.66
N THR A 182 22.25 -23.51 -4.59
CA THR A 182 22.78 -22.15 -4.67
C THR A 182 21.65 -21.15 -4.90
N VAL A 183 21.87 -19.91 -4.48
CA VAL A 183 20.96 -18.79 -4.68
C VAL A 183 20.59 -18.60 -6.15
N LEU A 184 21.60 -18.70 -7.03
CA LEU A 184 21.37 -18.55 -8.47
C LEU A 184 20.45 -19.65 -9.03
N LYS A 185 20.63 -20.90 -8.59
CA LYS A 185 19.77 -22.00 -9.00
C LYS A 185 18.36 -21.85 -8.46
N ASP A 186 18.22 -21.36 -7.23
CA ASP A 186 16.92 -21.09 -6.61
C ASP A 186 16.15 -20.02 -7.41
N ALA A 187 16.81 -18.92 -7.74
CA ALA A 187 16.24 -17.87 -8.58
C ALA A 187 15.89 -18.34 -9.99
N ALA A 188 16.65 -19.32 -10.55
CA ALA A 188 16.40 -19.88 -11.88
C ALA A 188 15.27 -20.92 -11.90
N PHE A 189 14.79 -21.39 -10.76
CA PHE A 189 13.79 -22.44 -10.68
C PHE A 189 12.45 -22.07 -11.34
N GLY A 190 11.96 -20.85 -11.08
CA GLY A 190 10.74 -20.34 -11.71
C GLY A 190 10.80 -20.30 -13.23
N PRO A 191 11.79 -19.64 -13.85
CA PRO A 191 12.01 -19.62 -15.30
C PRO A 191 12.15 -21.00 -15.94
N LYS A 192 12.83 -21.95 -15.27
CA LYS A 192 12.90 -23.35 -15.74
C LYS A 192 11.50 -24.00 -15.79
N ASN A 193 10.68 -23.76 -14.79
CA ASN A 193 9.31 -24.27 -14.75
C ASN A 193 8.42 -23.62 -15.83
N GLN A 194 8.73 -22.40 -16.29
CA GLN A 194 8.09 -21.80 -17.46
C GLN A 194 8.54 -22.41 -18.79
N GLY A 195 9.46 -23.38 -18.78
CA GLY A 195 9.93 -24.11 -19.96
C GLY A 195 11.18 -23.53 -20.63
N LEU A 196 11.88 -22.57 -19.99
CA LEU A 196 13.15 -22.07 -20.50
C LEU A 196 14.25 -23.12 -20.32
N ASP A 197 15.20 -23.14 -21.25
CA ASP A 197 16.43 -23.91 -21.07
C ASP A 197 17.27 -23.38 -19.90
N GLU A 198 18.25 -24.18 -19.46
CA GLU A 198 19.04 -23.85 -18.28
C GLU A 198 19.83 -22.54 -18.43
N ALA A 199 20.38 -22.27 -19.62
CA ALA A 199 21.18 -21.08 -19.86
C ALA A 199 20.29 -19.82 -19.81
N ALA A 200 19.16 -19.83 -20.48
CA ALA A 200 18.18 -18.73 -20.47
C ALA A 200 17.62 -18.49 -19.07
N ALA A 201 17.29 -19.54 -18.34
CA ALA A 201 16.79 -19.44 -16.97
C ALA A 201 17.82 -18.81 -16.02
N MET A 202 19.11 -19.19 -16.14
CA MET A 202 20.19 -18.63 -15.36
C MET A 202 20.41 -17.14 -15.67
N GLU A 203 20.31 -16.69 -16.92
CA GLU A 203 20.43 -15.27 -17.27
C GLU A 203 19.29 -14.44 -16.70
N LYS A 204 18.04 -14.93 -16.76
CA LYS A 204 16.91 -14.28 -16.08
C LYS A 204 17.13 -14.19 -14.57
N ALA A 205 17.60 -15.27 -13.95
CA ALA A 205 17.92 -15.29 -12.53
C ALA A 205 18.98 -14.25 -12.15
N LYS A 206 20.09 -14.14 -12.92
CA LYS A 206 21.12 -13.13 -12.68
C LYS A 206 20.55 -11.71 -12.79
N THR A 207 19.70 -11.46 -13.77
CA THR A 207 19.03 -10.17 -13.95
C THR A 207 18.16 -9.83 -12.73
N ALA A 208 17.32 -10.76 -12.28
CA ALA A 208 16.48 -10.58 -11.12
C ALA A 208 17.28 -10.38 -9.82
N LEU A 209 18.39 -11.12 -9.63
CA LEU A 209 19.28 -10.96 -8.48
C LEU A 209 19.94 -9.57 -8.44
N ARG A 210 20.30 -8.99 -9.59
CA ARG A 210 20.77 -7.61 -9.68
C ARG A 210 19.67 -6.61 -9.37
N GLN A 211 18.46 -6.82 -9.88
CA GLN A 211 17.30 -5.95 -9.62
C GLN A 211 16.97 -5.87 -8.13
N VAL A 212 17.06 -6.99 -7.40
CA VAL A 212 16.87 -6.98 -5.93
C VAL A 212 18.13 -6.53 -5.17
N LYS A 213 19.17 -6.07 -5.84
CA LYS A 213 20.43 -5.58 -5.26
C LYS A 213 21.11 -6.60 -4.35
N LEU A 214 21.12 -7.89 -4.75
CA LEU A 214 21.86 -8.94 -4.06
C LEU A 214 23.26 -9.05 -4.64
N ASP A 215 24.27 -8.97 -3.76
CA ASP A 215 25.69 -9.03 -4.14
C ASP A 215 25.99 -10.31 -4.94
N GLU A 216 26.77 -10.17 -6.04
CA GLU A 216 27.13 -11.29 -6.91
C GLU A 216 27.94 -12.38 -6.17
N ASN A 217 28.68 -12.01 -5.13
CA ASN A 217 29.38 -12.97 -4.27
C ASN A 217 28.45 -13.95 -3.56
N CYS A 218 27.16 -13.59 -3.40
CA CYS A 218 26.17 -14.45 -2.77
C CYS A 218 25.55 -15.48 -3.72
N TRP A 219 25.69 -15.34 -5.03
CA TRP A 219 24.91 -16.12 -6.00
C TRP A 219 25.23 -17.60 -6.01
N GLU A 220 26.52 -17.95 -5.83
CA GLU A 220 26.98 -19.35 -5.76
C GLU A 220 26.97 -19.90 -4.32
N MET A 221 26.62 -19.07 -3.34
CA MET A 221 26.49 -19.52 -1.95
C MET A 221 25.21 -20.35 -1.77
N SER A 222 25.19 -21.20 -0.75
CA SER A 222 23.96 -21.83 -0.30
C SER A 222 23.01 -20.77 0.27
N PRO A 223 21.69 -20.81 -0.06
CA PRO A 223 20.71 -19.92 0.57
C PRO A 223 20.76 -19.94 2.10
N PHE A 224 21.16 -21.04 2.71
CA PHE A 224 21.23 -21.18 4.17
C PHE A 224 22.36 -20.36 4.81
N GLU A 225 23.37 -19.98 4.03
CA GLU A 225 24.52 -19.17 4.50
C GLU A 225 24.22 -17.66 4.47
N LEU A 226 23.13 -17.25 3.84
CA LEU A 226 22.73 -15.85 3.71
C LEU A 226 22.16 -15.30 5.03
N SER A 227 22.30 -13.98 5.23
CA SER A 227 21.55 -13.26 6.26
C SER A 227 20.03 -13.26 5.95
N GLY A 228 19.18 -13.00 6.95
CA GLY A 228 17.72 -12.97 6.74
C GLY A 228 17.27 -12.01 5.66
N GLY A 229 17.84 -10.80 5.61
CA GLY A 229 17.55 -9.83 4.56
C GLY A 229 18.00 -10.28 3.16
N GLN A 230 19.18 -10.92 3.06
CA GLN A 230 19.67 -11.49 1.79
C GLN A 230 18.79 -12.66 1.32
N LYS A 231 18.38 -13.57 2.23
CA LYS A 231 17.44 -14.66 1.92
C LYS A 231 16.13 -14.12 1.34
N ARG A 232 15.60 -13.07 1.96
CA ARG A 232 14.34 -12.43 1.52
C ARG A 232 14.47 -11.83 0.13
N ARG A 233 15.56 -11.10 -0.14
CA ARG A 233 15.87 -10.59 -1.48
C ARG A 233 16.02 -11.72 -2.51
N ALA A 234 16.72 -12.81 -2.16
CA ALA A 234 16.87 -13.98 -3.03
C ALA A 234 15.50 -14.62 -3.35
N ALA A 235 14.61 -14.78 -2.38
CA ALA A 235 13.27 -15.32 -2.60
C ALA A 235 12.41 -14.42 -3.49
N ILE A 236 12.48 -13.10 -3.30
CA ILE A 236 11.81 -12.12 -4.19
C ILE A 236 12.39 -12.22 -5.60
N ALA A 237 13.72 -12.34 -5.75
CA ALA A 237 14.36 -12.52 -7.05
C ALA A 237 13.85 -13.75 -7.79
N GLY A 238 13.61 -14.86 -7.09
CA GLY A 238 13.04 -16.08 -7.67
C GLY A 238 11.66 -15.87 -8.30
N VAL A 239 10.86 -14.96 -7.75
CA VAL A 239 9.56 -14.57 -8.32
C VAL A 239 9.75 -13.58 -9.45
N ILE A 240 10.60 -12.55 -9.29
CA ILE A 240 10.89 -11.53 -10.32
C ILE A 240 11.53 -12.15 -11.57
N ALA A 241 12.32 -13.20 -11.41
CA ALA A 241 12.96 -13.91 -12.54
C ALA A 241 11.95 -14.51 -13.54
N MET A 242 10.72 -14.74 -13.11
CA MET A 242 9.63 -15.16 -14.00
C MET A 242 9.04 -14.00 -14.81
N GLU A 243 9.47 -12.75 -14.56
CA GLU A 243 8.95 -11.51 -15.17
C GLU A 243 7.43 -11.38 -15.02
N PRO A 244 6.90 -11.42 -13.77
CA PRO A 244 5.47 -11.33 -13.56
C PRO A 244 4.94 -9.93 -13.89
N GLU A 245 3.72 -9.85 -14.41
CA GLU A 245 3.01 -8.58 -14.64
C GLU A 245 2.33 -8.06 -13.36
N VAL A 246 1.97 -9.00 -12.47
CA VAL A 246 1.41 -8.70 -11.14
C VAL A 246 2.27 -9.36 -10.08
N LEU A 247 2.75 -8.58 -9.11
CA LEU A 247 3.49 -9.06 -7.96
C LEU A 247 2.64 -8.95 -6.70
N ILE A 248 2.33 -10.08 -6.09
CA ILE A 248 1.61 -10.15 -4.81
C ILE A 248 2.61 -10.39 -3.68
N LEU A 249 2.55 -9.57 -2.64
CA LEU A 249 3.43 -9.64 -1.48
C LEU A 249 2.58 -9.80 -0.21
N ASP A 250 2.64 -10.97 0.42
CA ASP A 250 1.91 -11.24 1.67
C ASP A 250 2.83 -10.97 2.88
N GLU A 251 2.67 -9.82 3.51
CA GLU A 251 3.45 -9.37 4.68
C GLU A 251 4.98 -9.52 4.50
N PRO A 252 5.56 -8.95 3.43
CA PRO A 252 6.95 -9.22 3.05
C PRO A 252 7.97 -8.72 4.08
N THR A 253 7.58 -7.88 5.03
CA THR A 253 8.46 -7.27 6.05
C THR A 253 8.29 -7.90 7.43
N ALA A 254 7.51 -8.97 7.57
CA ALA A 254 7.29 -9.64 8.85
C ALA A 254 8.61 -10.05 9.51
N GLY A 255 8.81 -9.66 10.77
CA GLY A 255 10.02 -10.00 11.55
C GLY A 255 11.29 -9.21 11.18
N MET A 256 11.21 -8.19 10.32
CA MET A 256 12.36 -7.31 10.01
C MET A 256 12.50 -6.17 11.01
N ASP A 257 13.73 -5.70 11.18
CA ASP A 257 14.01 -4.45 11.86
C ASP A 257 13.53 -3.24 11.00
N PRO A 258 13.32 -2.06 11.59
CA PRO A 258 12.78 -0.91 10.87
C PRO A 258 13.62 -0.47 9.66
N GLN A 259 14.96 -0.56 9.74
CA GLN A 259 15.82 -0.15 8.63
C GLN A 259 15.69 -1.12 7.45
N GLY A 260 15.77 -2.43 7.70
CA GLY A 260 15.62 -3.46 6.68
C GLY A 260 14.24 -3.40 6.03
N ARG A 261 13.19 -3.06 6.80
CA ARG A 261 11.83 -2.85 6.30
C ARG A 261 11.77 -1.68 5.30
N ASP A 262 12.30 -0.50 5.68
CA ASP A 262 12.33 0.69 4.81
C ASP A 262 13.15 0.43 3.52
N GLU A 263 14.24 -0.34 3.63
CA GLU A 263 15.06 -0.74 2.46
C GLU A 263 14.30 -1.67 1.52
N LEU A 264 13.53 -2.62 2.06
CA LEU A 264 12.74 -3.54 1.26
C LEU A 264 11.58 -2.83 0.55
N PHE A 265 10.86 -1.94 1.22
CA PHE A 265 9.77 -1.20 0.58
C PHE A 265 10.29 -0.27 -0.52
N ARG A 266 11.43 0.41 -0.30
CA ARG A 266 12.07 1.19 -1.37
C ARG A 266 12.45 0.32 -2.56
N LEU A 267 12.98 -0.87 -2.33
CA LEU A 267 13.28 -1.82 -3.39
C LEU A 267 12.02 -2.24 -4.16
N ILE A 268 10.92 -2.55 -3.45
CA ILE A 268 9.65 -2.92 -4.09
C ILE A 268 9.10 -1.76 -4.92
N ARG A 269 9.19 -0.51 -4.41
CA ARG A 269 8.77 0.68 -5.17
C ARG A 269 9.62 0.90 -6.41
N GLU A 270 10.95 0.77 -6.31
CA GLU A 270 11.85 0.83 -7.46
C GLU A 270 11.50 -0.25 -8.51
N LEU A 271 11.26 -1.49 -8.07
CA LEU A 271 10.86 -2.57 -8.97
C LEU A 271 9.52 -2.29 -9.67
N HIS A 272 8.54 -1.73 -8.95
CA HIS A 272 7.27 -1.30 -9.53
C HIS A 272 7.48 -0.22 -10.59
N ASP A 273 8.24 0.83 -10.28
CA ASP A 273 8.47 1.97 -11.17
C ASP A 273 9.29 1.58 -12.40
N ASP A 274 10.37 0.77 -12.22
CA ASP A 274 11.29 0.38 -13.29
C ASP A 274 10.70 -0.67 -14.24
N LEU A 275 9.91 -1.61 -13.70
CA LEU A 275 9.35 -2.73 -14.46
C LEU A 275 7.89 -2.50 -14.88
N HIS A 276 7.28 -1.40 -14.45
CA HIS A 276 5.87 -1.07 -14.70
C HIS A 276 4.91 -2.20 -14.31
N MET A 277 5.24 -2.96 -13.26
CA MET A 277 4.40 -4.07 -12.83
C MET A 277 3.35 -3.64 -11.79
N THR A 278 2.20 -4.26 -11.83
CA THR A 278 1.17 -4.10 -10.81
C THR A 278 1.61 -4.75 -9.50
N VAL A 279 1.46 -4.07 -8.36
CA VAL A 279 1.85 -4.59 -7.04
C VAL A 279 0.66 -4.63 -6.10
N LEU A 280 0.42 -5.79 -5.48
CA LEU A 280 -0.55 -5.99 -4.41
C LEU A 280 0.20 -6.31 -3.12
N LEU A 281 0.18 -5.39 -2.16
CA LEU A 281 0.89 -5.48 -0.90
C LEU A 281 -0.08 -5.72 0.26
N VAL A 282 -0.02 -6.88 0.90
CA VAL A 282 -0.67 -7.10 2.19
C VAL A 282 0.25 -6.64 3.31
N SER A 283 -0.23 -5.73 4.15
CA SER A 283 0.53 -5.23 5.30
C SER A 283 -0.36 -4.99 6.52
N HIS A 284 0.22 -5.08 7.70
CA HIS A 284 -0.38 -4.65 8.97
C HIS A 284 0.14 -3.29 9.43
N SER A 285 1.13 -2.73 8.78
CA SER A 285 1.69 -1.40 9.09
C SER A 285 1.00 -0.32 8.29
N MET A 286 0.26 0.53 8.97
CA MET A 286 -0.45 1.64 8.33
C MET A 286 0.50 2.69 7.79
N GLU A 287 1.62 2.90 8.50
CA GLU A 287 2.67 3.82 8.07
C GLU A 287 3.30 3.38 6.75
N ASP A 288 3.64 2.08 6.62
CA ASP A 288 4.24 1.54 5.39
C ASP A 288 3.27 1.67 4.21
N VAL A 289 2.00 1.34 4.44
CA VAL A 289 0.97 1.47 3.40
C VAL A 289 0.77 2.93 3.01
N ALA A 290 0.75 3.86 3.98
CA ALA A 290 0.63 5.29 3.71
C ALA A 290 1.79 5.86 2.89
N ASP A 291 3.02 5.36 3.14
CA ASP A 291 4.24 5.90 2.53
C ASP A 291 4.51 5.33 1.12
N TYR A 292 4.03 4.12 0.79
CA TYR A 292 4.49 3.40 -0.40
C TYR A 292 3.42 3.05 -1.43
N VAL A 293 2.12 3.03 -1.07
CA VAL A 293 1.07 2.62 -2.01
C VAL A 293 0.27 3.79 -2.56
N ASP A 294 -0.30 3.61 -3.75
CA ASP A 294 -1.12 4.63 -4.41
C ASP A 294 -2.62 4.46 -4.11
N ARG A 295 -3.06 3.23 -3.76
CA ARG A 295 -4.45 2.89 -3.44
C ARG A 295 -4.50 1.91 -2.28
N ILE A 296 -5.51 2.04 -1.42
CA ILE A 296 -5.72 1.17 -0.26
C ILE A 296 -7.07 0.48 -0.37
N ILE A 297 -7.06 -0.83 -0.11
CA ILE A 297 -8.26 -1.64 0.07
C ILE A 297 -8.32 -2.07 1.53
N VAL A 298 -9.38 -1.67 2.24
CA VAL A 298 -9.61 -2.04 3.64
C VAL A 298 -10.59 -3.21 3.70
N MET A 299 -10.15 -4.33 4.27
CA MET A 299 -10.98 -5.51 4.45
C MET A 299 -11.47 -5.66 5.89
N LYS A 300 -12.78 -5.87 6.06
CA LYS A 300 -13.44 -6.15 7.35
C LYS A 300 -14.40 -7.32 7.19
N GLN A 301 -14.21 -8.39 7.97
CA GLN A 301 -15.11 -9.56 8.03
C GLN A 301 -15.45 -10.21 6.68
N GLY A 302 -14.48 -10.24 5.77
CA GLY A 302 -14.62 -10.83 4.44
C GLY A 302 -15.23 -9.91 3.39
N GLU A 303 -15.40 -8.64 3.67
CA GLU A 303 -15.94 -7.62 2.77
C GLU A 303 -14.92 -6.49 2.56
N ILE A 304 -15.03 -5.77 1.45
CA ILE A 304 -14.30 -4.51 1.24
C ILE A 304 -15.08 -3.40 1.93
N MET A 305 -14.48 -2.76 2.92
CA MET A 305 -15.08 -1.67 3.69
C MET A 305 -14.77 -0.30 3.05
N LEU A 306 -13.52 -0.08 2.64
CA LEU A 306 -13.06 1.14 1.98
C LEU A 306 -12.13 0.78 0.83
N ASP A 307 -12.13 1.62 -0.20
CA ASP A 307 -11.28 1.51 -1.39
C ASP A 307 -11.02 2.93 -1.91
N GLY A 308 -9.78 3.38 -1.90
CA GLY A 308 -9.43 4.74 -2.30
C GLY A 308 -7.95 5.08 -2.07
N MET A 309 -7.57 6.32 -2.30
CA MET A 309 -6.23 6.82 -2.03
C MET A 309 -5.93 6.84 -0.51
N PRO A 310 -4.65 6.72 -0.09
CA PRO A 310 -4.27 6.80 1.33
C PRO A 310 -4.85 8.03 2.03
N SER A 311 -4.77 9.21 1.40
CA SER A 311 -5.30 10.46 1.93
C SER A 311 -6.81 10.48 2.14
N GLU A 312 -7.56 9.68 1.38
CA GLU A 312 -9.02 9.53 1.53
C GLU A 312 -9.35 8.49 2.60
N VAL A 313 -8.76 7.30 2.49
CA VAL A 313 -9.03 6.17 3.40
C VAL A 313 -8.71 6.53 4.84
N PHE A 314 -7.59 7.18 5.11
CA PHE A 314 -7.19 7.53 6.48
C PHE A 314 -7.95 8.72 7.09
N THR A 315 -8.82 9.41 6.34
CA THR A 315 -9.78 10.35 6.93
C THR A 315 -10.92 9.64 7.70
N HIS A 316 -11.18 8.37 7.38
CA HIS A 316 -12.19 7.53 8.04
C HIS A 316 -11.69 6.94 9.37
N VAL A 317 -11.09 7.78 10.24
CA VAL A 317 -10.44 7.33 11.48
C VAL A 317 -11.35 6.43 12.32
N ARG A 318 -12.61 6.84 12.54
CA ARG A 318 -13.58 6.08 13.38
C ARG A 318 -13.90 4.72 12.79
N ASP A 319 -14.16 4.66 11.48
CA ASP A 319 -14.51 3.41 10.80
C ASP A 319 -13.34 2.42 10.84
N LEU A 320 -12.10 2.93 10.69
CA LEU A 320 -10.87 2.14 10.79
C LEU A 320 -10.65 1.63 12.23
N GLU A 321 -10.85 2.47 13.25
CA GLU A 321 -10.75 2.06 14.66
C GLU A 321 -11.81 0.99 15.02
N GLU A 322 -13.04 1.12 14.51
CA GLU A 322 -14.09 0.10 14.65
C GLU A 322 -13.73 -1.21 13.92
N ALA A 323 -12.88 -1.14 12.90
CA ALA A 323 -12.30 -2.31 12.22
C ALA A 323 -11.04 -2.83 12.92
N SER A 324 -10.69 -2.29 14.10
CA SER A 324 -9.45 -2.60 14.84
C SER A 324 -8.18 -2.27 14.05
N LEU A 325 -8.24 -1.21 13.24
CA LEU A 325 -7.12 -0.65 12.50
C LEU A 325 -6.80 0.74 13.05
N ALA A 326 -5.50 1.04 13.16
CA ALA A 326 -5.06 2.40 13.47
C ALA A 326 -4.90 3.21 12.17
N VAL A 327 -4.82 4.53 12.27
CA VAL A 327 -4.28 5.37 11.17
C VAL A 327 -2.82 5.70 11.48
N PRO A 328 -2.03 6.22 10.51
CA PRO A 328 -0.67 6.69 10.78
C PRO A 328 -0.61 7.67 11.94
N GLN A 329 0.44 7.60 12.77
CA GLN A 329 0.56 8.45 13.95
C GLN A 329 0.60 9.95 13.62
N VAL A 330 1.13 10.30 12.46
CA VAL A 330 1.14 11.67 11.95
C VAL A 330 -0.26 12.18 11.61
N THR A 331 -1.14 11.32 11.09
CA THR A 331 -2.54 11.66 10.81
C THR A 331 -3.29 12.00 12.10
N TYR A 332 -3.15 11.18 13.14
CA TYR A 332 -3.72 11.49 14.45
C TYR A 332 -3.21 12.83 15.00
N LEU A 333 -1.90 13.10 14.89
CA LEU A 333 -1.29 14.34 15.36
C LEU A 333 -1.87 15.57 14.65
N LEU A 334 -1.95 15.51 13.31
CA LEU A 334 -2.44 16.65 12.54
C LEU A 334 -3.94 16.86 12.67
N THR A 335 -4.74 15.79 12.75
CA THR A 335 -6.16 15.86 13.06
C THR A 335 -6.37 16.57 14.42
N GLU A 336 -5.60 16.19 15.46
CA GLU A 336 -5.71 16.79 16.79
C GLU A 336 -5.26 18.25 16.81
N LEU A 337 -4.23 18.63 16.03
CA LEU A 337 -3.83 20.03 15.84
C LEU A 337 -4.94 20.82 15.13
N GLN A 338 -5.55 20.27 14.10
CA GLN A 338 -6.66 20.89 13.37
C GLN A 338 -7.87 21.12 14.28
N GLU A 339 -8.25 20.13 15.11
CA GLU A 339 -9.33 20.24 16.09
C GLU A 339 -9.04 21.33 17.15
N ARG A 340 -7.78 21.59 17.45
CA ARG A 340 -7.36 22.69 18.32
C ARG A 340 -7.30 24.04 17.62
N GLY A 341 -7.69 24.12 16.34
CA GLY A 341 -7.79 25.36 15.55
C GLY A 341 -6.49 25.78 14.85
N TYR A 342 -5.47 24.92 14.78
CA TYR A 342 -4.29 25.21 13.96
C TYR A 342 -4.59 24.97 12.48
N PRO A 343 -4.08 25.83 11.56
CA PRO A 343 -4.34 25.74 10.12
C PRO A 343 -3.44 24.69 9.47
N VAL A 344 -3.66 23.44 9.80
CA VAL A 344 -2.97 22.28 9.23
C VAL A 344 -3.93 21.38 8.47
N ASN A 345 -3.42 20.66 7.48
CA ASN A 345 -4.19 19.63 6.79
C ASN A 345 -4.20 18.33 7.60
N GLY A 346 -5.37 17.96 8.17
CA GLY A 346 -5.55 16.74 8.95
C GLY A 346 -5.57 15.45 8.10
N SER A 347 -5.67 15.56 6.75
CA SER A 347 -5.69 14.38 5.84
C SER A 347 -4.29 13.89 5.46
N VAL A 348 -3.26 14.46 6.03
CA VAL A 348 -1.86 14.06 5.79
C VAL A 348 -1.58 12.68 6.38
N THR A 349 -0.91 11.84 5.63
CA THR A 349 -0.68 10.44 5.98
C THR A 349 0.80 10.08 6.11
N THR A 350 1.68 10.86 5.48
CA THR A 350 3.13 10.59 5.45
C THR A 350 3.90 11.51 6.39
N LEU A 351 5.09 11.05 6.82
CA LEU A 351 5.97 11.83 7.69
C LEU A 351 6.46 13.12 7.01
N GLU A 352 6.80 13.04 5.72
CA GLU A 352 7.33 14.20 4.97
C GLU A 352 6.27 15.28 4.78
N GLU A 353 5.02 14.91 4.53
CA GLU A 353 3.91 15.85 4.44
C GLU A 353 3.60 16.47 5.81
N ALA A 354 3.58 15.65 6.87
CA ALA A 354 3.38 16.15 8.23
C ALA A 354 4.45 17.14 8.66
N LYS A 355 5.71 16.86 8.32
CA LYS A 355 6.83 17.78 8.52
C LYS A 355 6.59 19.13 7.82
N LYS A 356 6.20 19.08 6.53
CA LYS A 356 5.90 20.29 5.75
C LYS A 356 4.75 21.11 6.35
N GLU A 357 3.67 20.45 6.80
CA GLU A 357 2.53 21.12 7.42
C GLU A 357 2.91 21.80 8.75
N ILE A 358 3.65 21.12 9.62
CA ILE A 358 4.06 21.68 10.91
C ILE A 358 5.07 22.81 10.74
N LEU A 359 6.00 22.71 9.80
CA LEU A 359 6.98 23.78 9.55
C LEU A 359 6.35 25.09 9.07
N LYS A 360 5.15 25.06 8.47
CA LYS A 360 4.41 26.29 8.14
C LYS A 360 3.98 27.07 9.39
N LEU A 361 3.95 26.42 10.54
CA LEU A 361 3.51 26.98 11.82
C LEU A 361 4.68 27.36 12.74
N CYS A 362 5.88 26.79 12.53
CA CYS A 362 7.09 27.11 13.28
C CYS A 362 7.80 28.36 12.72
#